data_0da7944e5711445e20133d9ff375c1cc
#
_entry.id   0da7944e5711445e20133d9ff375c1cc
#
_cell.length_a   1.000
_cell.length_b   1.000
_cell.length_c   1.000
_cell.angle_alpha   90.00
_cell.angle_beta   90.00
_cell.angle_gamma   90.00
#
_symmetry.space_group_name_H-M   'P 1'
#
loop_
_entity.id
_entity.type
_entity.pdbx_description
1 polymer ?
#
loop_
_entity_poly.entity_id
_entity_poly.type
_entity_poly.pdbx_seq_one_letter_code
_entity_poly.pdbx_strand_id
1 'polypeptide(L)'
;DKSHKLREELHEVFKPITEIRVSEKTGKRLKDKVTVFNPGSRQQIAQRLMNLGWKPKKFTEKGQPIVGEEILEKIDIPQAQLIATYLTLEKRVSQIKSWVAVADENDKVHGRVMTLGTITGRMSHSSPNMAQVPAVYSPYGKECRALWKVSSDDYTLLGTDASGLELRMLAHYMNDEAYTKEVVEGDVHTANQTAAGLPTRDNAKTFIYAFLYGAGAGKIGQVVNGTAKDGQRLIDNFLNNMPALKALRSKVDKLSGRGYLIGLDGRVLTIRNKHAALNLLLQGAGAIVCK
;
A
#
# COMPACT_ATOMS: atom_id res chain seq x y z
N ASP A 1 13.76 13.05 -19.91
CA ASP A 1 12.99 13.71 -20.95
C ASP A 1 11.49 13.81 -20.72
N LYS A 2 10.78 12.68 -20.51
CA LYS A 2 9.32 12.69 -20.29
C LYS A 2 8.93 13.43 -19.00
N SER A 3 9.70 13.26 -17.93
CA SER A 3 9.47 13.98 -16.67
C SER A 3 9.66 15.50 -16.84
N HIS A 4 10.67 15.90 -17.58
CA HIS A 4 10.93 17.31 -17.88
C HIS A 4 9.76 17.94 -18.67
N LYS A 5 9.28 17.27 -19.73
CA LYS A 5 8.15 17.73 -20.51
C LYS A 5 6.88 17.89 -19.68
N LEU A 6 6.56 16.90 -18.84
CA LEU A 6 5.42 16.97 -17.92
C LEU A 6 5.56 18.11 -16.90
N ARG A 7 6.76 18.38 -16.44
CA ARG A 7 7.03 19.49 -15.53
C ARG A 7 6.85 20.85 -16.21
N GLU A 8 7.30 21.00 -17.45
CA GLU A 8 7.06 22.20 -18.24
C GLU A 8 5.56 22.42 -18.48
N GLU A 9 4.84 21.38 -18.89
CA GLU A 9 3.37 21.43 -19.05
C GLU A 9 2.68 21.84 -17.74
N LEU A 10 3.10 21.29 -16.61
CA LEU A 10 2.58 21.68 -15.30
C LEU A 10 2.89 23.14 -14.95
N HIS A 11 4.03 23.68 -15.37
CA HIS A 11 4.38 25.09 -15.16
C HIS A 11 3.57 26.03 -16.10
N GLU A 12 3.19 25.55 -17.28
CA GLU A 12 2.27 26.30 -18.16
C GLU A 12 0.87 26.37 -17.59
N VAL A 13 0.38 25.26 -17.04
CA VAL A 13 -0.94 25.17 -16.42
C VAL A 13 -1.00 25.94 -15.08
N PHE A 14 0.02 25.77 -14.24
CA PHE A 14 0.10 26.42 -12.93
C PHE A 14 1.11 27.58 -12.94
N LYS A 15 0.69 28.72 -13.43
CA LYS A 15 1.53 29.93 -13.47
C LYS A 15 2.02 30.32 -12.06
N PRO A 16 3.17 31.00 -11.94
CA PRO A 16 3.66 31.53 -10.67
C PRO A 16 2.61 32.40 -9.96
N ILE A 17 2.55 32.30 -8.65
CA ILE A 17 1.73 33.18 -7.82
C ILE A 17 2.64 34.28 -7.27
N THR A 18 2.21 35.52 -7.45
CA THR A 18 2.86 36.69 -6.85
C THR A 18 2.06 37.14 -5.63
N GLU A 19 2.68 37.09 -4.47
CA GLU A 19 2.12 37.58 -3.20
C GLU A 19 2.67 39.00 -2.93
N ILE A 20 1.77 40.00 -2.87
CA ILE A 20 2.13 41.34 -2.43
C ILE A 20 2.36 41.29 -0.93
N ARG A 21 3.54 41.67 -0.49
CA ARG A 21 3.93 41.64 0.94
C ARG A 21 4.00 43.06 1.47
N VAL A 22 3.41 43.26 2.64
CA VAL A 22 3.47 44.49 3.41
C VAL A 22 4.03 44.18 4.81
N SER A 23 4.94 44.99 5.29
CA SER A 23 5.49 44.85 6.66
C SER A 23 4.40 45.13 7.69
N GLU A 24 4.10 44.15 8.52
CA GLU A 24 3.13 44.32 9.63
C GLU A 24 3.56 45.41 10.65
N LYS A 25 4.90 45.62 10.78
CA LYS A 25 5.43 46.60 11.74
C LYS A 25 5.45 48.03 11.20
N THR A 26 5.65 48.21 9.91
CA THR A 26 5.91 49.54 9.32
C THR A 26 4.90 49.95 8.24
N GLY A 27 4.00 49.08 7.84
CA GLY A 27 3.06 49.32 6.73
C GLY A 27 3.72 49.47 5.35
N LYS A 28 5.06 49.39 5.28
CA LYS A 28 5.77 49.55 4.00
C LYS A 28 5.65 48.32 3.11
N ARG A 29 5.50 48.55 1.80
CA ARG A 29 5.53 47.47 0.80
C ARG A 29 6.92 46.81 0.78
N LEU A 30 6.93 45.48 0.94
CA LEU A 30 8.13 44.64 0.80
C LEU A 30 8.22 44.13 -0.64
N LYS A 31 9.36 43.55 -0.99
CA LYS A 31 9.52 42.86 -2.28
C LYS A 31 8.48 41.75 -2.43
N ASP A 32 7.77 41.76 -3.53
CA ASP A 32 6.78 40.73 -3.85
C ASP A 32 7.41 39.34 -3.85
N LYS A 33 6.70 38.37 -3.30
CA LYS A 33 7.15 36.97 -3.27
C LYS A 33 6.53 36.24 -4.46
N VAL A 34 7.39 35.84 -5.41
CA VAL A 34 6.97 35.01 -6.53
C VAL A 34 7.22 33.54 -6.20
N THR A 35 6.16 32.73 -6.18
CA THR A 35 6.23 31.30 -5.91
C THR A 35 5.92 30.53 -7.20
N VAL A 36 6.95 29.89 -7.76
CA VAL A 36 6.81 28.98 -8.89
C VAL A 36 6.23 27.66 -8.39
N PHE A 37 5.31 27.09 -9.15
CA PHE A 37 4.69 25.79 -8.79
C PHE A 37 5.75 24.69 -8.75
N ASN A 38 5.83 23.99 -7.61
CA ASN A 38 6.63 22.78 -7.47
C ASN A 38 5.72 21.56 -7.47
N PRO A 39 5.68 20.78 -8.55
CA PRO A 39 4.80 19.59 -8.65
C PRO A 39 5.23 18.43 -7.73
N GLY A 40 6.37 18.51 -7.06
CA GLY A 40 6.78 17.60 -5.99
C GLY A 40 6.28 18.03 -4.60
N SER A 41 5.77 19.27 -4.44
CA SER A 41 5.31 19.80 -3.17
C SER A 41 3.84 19.48 -2.92
N ARG A 42 3.56 18.56 -2.00
CA ARG A 42 2.19 18.17 -1.63
C ARG A 42 1.34 19.36 -1.15
N GLN A 43 1.95 20.30 -0.44
CA GLN A 43 1.28 21.53 0.01
C GLN A 43 0.85 22.40 -1.18
N GLN A 44 1.76 22.63 -2.13
CA GLN A 44 1.44 23.44 -3.31
C GLN A 44 0.42 22.74 -4.19
N ILE A 45 0.51 21.42 -4.37
CA ILE A 45 -0.49 20.64 -5.10
C ILE A 45 -1.86 20.82 -4.47
N ALA A 46 -1.97 20.63 -3.13
CA ALA A 46 -3.23 20.80 -2.41
C ALA A 46 -3.81 22.20 -2.59
N GLN A 47 -2.99 23.23 -2.40
CA GLN A 47 -3.39 24.63 -2.59
C GLN A 47 -3.91 24.91 -4.00
N ARG A 48 -3.18 24.45 -5.02
CA ARG A 48 -3.55 24.67 -6.42
C ARG A 48 -4.87 23.98 -6.79
N LEU A 49 -5.04 22.73 -6.34
CA LEU A 49 -6.26 21.96 -6.58
C LEU A 49 -7.46 22.54 -5.80
N MET A 50 -7.26 23.00 -4.58
CA MET A 50 -8.33 23.71 -3.84
C MET A 50 -8.76 25.00 -4.53
N ASN A 51 -7.83 25.74 -5.11
CA ASN A 51 -8.16 26.92 -5.92
C ASN A 51 -8.97 26.57 -7.20
N LEU A 52 -8.88 25.32 -7.68
CA LEU A 52 -9.68 24.79 -8.77
C LEU A 52 -10.98 24.11 -8.30
N GLY A 53 -11.34 24.26 -7.02
CA GLY A 53 -12.59 23.75 -6.46
C GLY A 53 -12.48 22.36 -5.79
N TRP A 54 -11.30 21.76 -5.71
CA TRP A 54 -11.15 20.52 -4.97
C TRP A 54 -11.40 20.71 -3.48
N LYS A 55 -12.23 19.84 -2.90
CA LYS A 55 -12.49 19.79 -1.45
C LYS A 55 -11.85 18.54 -0.84
N PRO A 56 -10.74 18.67 -0.12
CA PRO A 56 -10.07 17.53 0.49
C PRO A 56 -10.96 16.87 1.53
N LYS A 57 -11.00 15.52 1.50
CA LYS A 57 -11.78 14.71 2.45
C LYS A 57 -10.90 14.04 3.50
N LYS A 58 -9.59 14.01 3.30
CA LYS A 58 -8.62 13.37 4.21
C LYS A 58 -7.50 14.34 4.56
N PHE A 59 -7.13 14.34 5.83
CA PHE A 59 -6.11 15.22 6.39
C PHE A 59 -5.10 14.40 7.20
N THR A 60 -3.87 14.90 7.29
CA THR A 60 -2.85 14.38 8.21
C THR A 60 -3.20 14.77 9.65
N GLU A 61 -2.52 14.17 10.64
CA GLU A 61 -2.64 14.54 12.05
C GLU A 61 -2.38 16.04 12.30
N LYS A 62 -1.58 16.68 11.44
CA LYS A 62 -1.27 18.13 11.47
C LYS A 62 -2.27 18.99 10.68
N GLY A 63 -3.41 18.44 10.25
CA GLY A 63 -4.45 19.17 9.53
C GLY A 63 -4.13 19.50 8.07
N GLN A 64 -3.05 18.94 7.48
CA GLN A 64 -2.72 19.17 6.07
C GLN A 64 -3.50 18.21 5.18
N PRO A 65 -4.07 18.66 4.04
CA PRO A 65 -4.73 17.78 3.08
C PRO A 65 -3.79 16.65 2.62
N ILE A 66 -4.29 15.43 2.62
CA ILE A 66 -3.53 14.30 2.09
C ILE A 66 -3.66 14.32 0.56
N VAL A 67 -2.50 14.41 -0.11
CA VAL A 67 -2.37 14.36 -1.56
C VAL A 67 -1.52 13.16 -1.91
N GLY A 68 -2.12 12.16 -2.54
CA GLY A 68 -1.46 10.95 -3.02
C GLY A 68 -2.02 10.56 -4.39
N GLU A 69 -1.28 9.73 -5.13
CA GLU A 69 -1.66 9.26 -6.47
C GLU A 69 -3.11 8.72 -6.49
N GLU A 70 -3.46 7.83 -5.53
CA GLU A 70 -4.81 7.25 -5.42
C GLU A 70 -5.93 8.28 -5.20
N ILE A 71 -5.61 9.45 -4.63
CA ILE A 71 -6.57 10.53 -4.39
C ILE A 71 -6.67 11.38 -5.66
N LEU A 72 -5.52 11.72 -6.24
CA LEU A 72 -5.44 12.53 -7.46
C LEU A 72 -6.15 11.88 -8.64
N GLU A 73 -6.02 10.56 -8.80
CA GLU A 73 -6.71 9.78 -9.83
C GLU A 73 -8.25 9.81 -9.72
N LYS A 74 -8.77 10.07 -8.52
CA LYS A 74 -10.22 10.12 -8.25
C LYS A 74 -10.81 11.54 -8.30
N ILE A 75 -9.97 12.55 -8.51
CA ILE A 75 -10.39 13.94 -8.62
C ILE A 75 -10.78 14.21 -10.07
N ASP A 76 -12.01 14.64 -10.29
CA ASP A 76 -12.51 15.04 -11.60
C ASP A 76 -12.02 16.45 -11.98
N ILE A 77 -10.71 16.60 -12.05
CA ILE A 77 -9.99 17.82 -12.46
C ILE A 77 -8.82 17.36 -13.36
N PRO A 78 -8.78 17.75 -14.64
CA PRO A 78 -7.72 17.31 -15.57
C PRO A 78 -6.29 17.56 -15.05
N GLN A 79 -6.10 18.67 -14.36
CA GLN A 79 -4.80 19.03 -13.77
C GLN A 79 -4.37 18.04 -12.66
N ALA A 80 -5.31 17.43 -11.95
CA ALA A 80 -4.99 16.41 -10.95
C ALA A 80 -4.45 15.14 -11.60
N GLN A 81 -4.99 14.74 -12.76
CA GLN A 81 -4.52 13.60 -13.54
C GLN A 81 -3.10 13.83 -14.07
N LEU A 82 -2.81 15.05 -14.54
CA LEU A 82 -1.47 15.41 -15.00
C LEU A 82 -0.45 15.35 -13.85
N ILE A 83 -0.81 15.86 -12.66
CA ILE A 83 0.03 15.77 -11.47
C ILE A 83 0.23 14.31 -11.05
N ALA A 84 -0.80 13.46 -11.06
CA ALA A 84 -0.69 12.04 -10.72
C ALA A 84 0.30 11.33 -11.65
N THR A 85 0.20 11.58 -12.94
CA THR A 85 1.12 11.05 -13.96
C THR A 85 2.57 11.48 -13.71
N TYR A 86 2.78 12.76 -13.42
CA TYR A 86 4.10 13.31 -13.09
C TYR A 86 4.67 12.64 -11.83
N LEU A 87 3.90 12.55 -10.75
CA LEU A 87 4.36 11.96 -9.48
C LEU A 87 4.71 10.48 -9.64
N THR A 88 3.92 9.74 -10.39
CA THR A 88 4.20 8.32 -10.70
C THR A 88 5.52 8.18 -11.45
N LEU A 89 5.76 9.01 -12.47
CA LEU A 89 6.99 8.99 -13.25
C LEU A 89 8.20 9.39 -12.39
N GLU A 90 8.11 10.47 -11.61
CA GLU A 90 9.18 10.92 -10.71
C GLU A 90 9.55 9.86 -9.67
N LYS A 91 8.57 9.15 -9.14
CA LYS A 91 8.79 8.02 -8.24
C LYS A 91 9.63 6.93 -8.91
N ARG A 92 9.35 6.59 -10.18
CA ARG A 92 10.13 5.61 -10.95
C ARG A 92 11.53 6.12 -11.26
N VAL A 93 11.64 7.36 -11.69
CA VAL A 93 12.96 8.01 -11.97
C VAL A 93 13.81 8.02 -10.69
N SER A 94 13.25 8.41 -9.55
CA SER A 94 13.96 8.42 -8.27
C SER A 94 14.39 7.02 -7.84
N GLN A 95 13.54 6.02 -8.06
CA GLN A 95 13.84 4.63 -7.76
C GLN A 95 15.00 4.11 -8.61
N ILE A 96 14.97 4.32 -9.93
CA ILE A 96 16.04 3.92 -10.84
C ILE A 96 17.34 4.66 -10.49
N LYS A 97 17.29 5.96 -10.25
CA LYS A 97 18.46 6.74 -9.81
C LYS A 97 19.07 6.17 -8.52
N SER A 98 18.26 5.72 -7.58
CA SER A 98 18.75 5.11 -6.34
C SER A 98 19.44 3.76 -6.58
N TRP A 99 19.04 3.00 -7.59
CA TRP A 99 19.73 1.77 -7.98
C TRP A 99 21.05 2.04 -8.68
N VAL A 100 21.05 2.95 -9.65
CA VAL A 100 22.28 3.36 -10.37
C VAL A 100 23.32 3.94 -9.42
N ALA A 101 22.90 4.72 -8.42
CA ALA A 101 23.83 5.35 -7.48
C ALA A 101 24.58 4.37 -6.56
N VAL A 102 24.11 3.13 -6.45
CA VAL A 102 24.70 2.09 -5.58
C VAL A 102 25.17 0.86 -6.36
N ALA A 103 25.09 0.89 -7.69
CA ALA A 103 25.68 -0.14 -8.53
C ALA A 103 27.20 -0.10 -8.40
N ASP A 104 27.83 -1.26 -8.29
CA ASP A 104 29.27 -1.41 -8.26
C ASP A 104 29.88 -1.35 -9.68
N GLU A 105 31.19 -1.53 -9.76
CA GLU A 105 31.95 -1.52 -11.03
C GLU A 105 31.55 -2.63 -12.02
N ASN A 106 30.81 -3.64 -11.57
CA ASN A 106 30.29 -4.74 -12.36
C ASN A 106 28.78 -4.61 -12.63
N ASP A 107 28.21 -3.41 -12.46
CA ASP A 107 26.78 -3.12 -12.57
C ASP A 107 25.89 -3.95 -11.62
N LYS A 108 26.44 -4.44 -10.49
CA LYS A 108 25.69 -5.20 -9.49
C LYS A 108 25.20 -4.29 -8.37
N VAL A 109 23.99 -4.55 -7.93
CA VAL A 109 23.36 -3.85 -6.80
C VAL A 109 23.27 -4.77 -5.60
N HIS A 110 23.87 -4.35 -4.50
CA HIS A 110 23.93 -5.10 -3.23
C HIS A 110 22.96 -4.48 -2.21
N GLY A 111 21.71 -4.94 -2.21
CA GLY A 111 20.70 -4.51 -1.24
C GLY A 111 20.99 -5.10 0.15
N ARG A 112 20.76 -4.30 1.19
CA ARG A 112 20.83 -4.77 2.57
C ARG A 112 19.54 -5.46 2.98
N VAL A 113 19.67 -6.67 3.53
CA VAL A 113 18.55 -7.46 4.07
C VAL A 113 18.73 -7.61 5.59
N MET A 114 17.70 -7.22 6.34
CA MET A 114 17.61 -7.50 7.78
C MET A 114 16.66 -8.69 7.95
N THR A 115 17.19 -9.83 8.37
CA THR A 115 16.46 -11.10 8.40
C THR A 115 15.29 -11.14 9.40
N LEU A 116 15.30 -10.29 10.42
CA LEU A 116 14.25 -10.11 11.43
C LEU A 116 13.81 -8.64 11.51
N GLY A 117 13.70 -7.97 10.36
CA GLY A 117 13.47 -6.53 10.29
C GLY A 117 12.07 -6.06 10.64
N THR A 118 11.10 -6.96 10.82
CA THR A 118 9.70 -6.62 11.14
C THR A 118 9.21 -7.34 12.40
N ILE A 119 8.14 -6.82 13.01
CA ILE A 119 7.50 -7.46 14.18
C ILE A 119 6.91 -8.85 13.87
N THR A 120 6.62 -9.13 12.60
CA THR A 120 6.14 -10.43 12.13
C THR A 120 7.29 -11.42 11.88
N GLY A 121 8.55 -10.99 11.98
CA GLY A 121 9.70 -11.80 11.61
C GLY A 121 9.97 -11.88 10.11
N ARG A 122 9.22 -11.15 9.27
CA ARG A 122 9.56 -11.00 7.85
C ARG A 122 10.86 -10.22 7.70
N MET A 123 11.58 -10.49 6.63
CA MET A 123 12.76 -9.71 6.25
C MET A 123 12.36 -8.28 5.88
N SER A 124 13.21 -7.32 6.16
CA SER A 124 13.13 -5.97 5.61
C SER A 124 14.34 -5.68 4.72
N HIS A 125 14.11 -4.87 3.70
CA HIS A 125 15.10 -4.55 2.67
C HIS A 125 15.37 -3.05 2.66
N SER A 126 16.65 -2.67 2.48
CA SER A 126 17.07 -1.27 2.43
C SER A 126 18.35 -1.12 1.61
N SER A 127 18.64 0.08 1.21
CA SER A 127 19.92 0.52 0.62
C SER A 127 20.43 -0.26 -0.60
N PRO A 128 19.64 -0.41 -1.66
CA PRO A 128 18.27 0.00 -1.88
C PRO A 128 17.24 -1.09 -1.47
N ASN A 129 15.96 -0.71 -1.37
CA ASN A 129 14.90 -1.69 -1.10
C ASN A 129 14.54 -2.48 -2.38
N MET A 130 15.17 -3.62 -2.56
CA MET A 130 14.96 -4.50 -3.73
C MET A 130 13.61 -5.24 -3.72
N ALA A 131 12.95 -5.34 -2.56
CA ALA A 131 11.61 -5.96 -2.48
C ALA A 131 10.50 -5.06 -3.07
N GLN A 132 10.81 -3.81 -3.43
CA GLN A 132 9.84 -2.85 -3.98
C GLN A 132 10.02 -2.57 -5.48
N VAL A 133 10.69 -3.46 -6.21
CA VAL A 133 10.70 -3.37 -7.69
C VAL A 133 9.26 -3.47 -8.19
N PRO A 134 8.79 -2.51 -9.01
CA PRO A 134 7.39 -2.46 -9.43
C PRO A 134 6.92 -3.73 -10.12
N ALA A 135 5.66 -4.11 -9.91
CA ALA A 135 5.06 -5.24 -10.62
C ALA A 135 4.94 -4.94 -12.11
N VAL A 136 4.99 -5.97 -12.95
CA VAL A 136 4.94 -5.85 -14.42
C VAL A 136 3.74 -5.04 -14.91
N TYR A 137 2.58 -5.21 -14.27
CA TYR A 137 1.32 -4.53 -14.61
C TYR A 137 1.22 -3.10 -14.07
N SER A 138 2.15 -2.67 -13.20
CA SER A 138 2.15 -1.29 -12.71
C SER A 138 2.80 -0.34 -13.73
N PRO A 139 2.47 0.97 -13.69
CA PRO A 139 3.10 1.93 -14.58
C PRO A 139 4.63 1.85 -14.54
N TYR A 140 5.25 1.69 -15.71
CA TYR A 140 6.71 1.51 -15.90
C TYR A 140 7.29 0.28 -15.17
N GLY A 141 6.46 -0.68 -14.77
CA GLY A 141 6.92 -1.87 -14.04
C GLY A 141 7.72 -2.81 -14.92
N LYS A 142 7.30 -2.99 -16.18
CA LYS A 142 7.99 -3.81 -17.16
C LYS A 142 9.42 -3.29 -17.43
N GLU A 143 9.55 -1.98 -17.63
CA GLU A 143 10.83 -1.30 -17.84
C GLU A 143 11.73 -1.38 -16.61
N CYS A 144 11.20 -1.16 -15.42
CA CYS A 144 11.96 -1.31 -14.18
C CYS A 144 12.48 -2.74 -13.97
N ARG A 145 11.68 -3.76 -14.31
CA ARG A 145 12.10 -5.16 -14.20
C ARG A 145 13.10 -5.57 -15.26
N ALA A 146 13.01 -5.00 -16.46
CA ALA A 146 13.96 -5.27 -17.55
C ALA A 146 15.40 -4.78 -17.26
N LEU A 147 15.58 -3.93 -16.24
CA LEU A 147 16.91 -3.52 -15.77
C LEU A 147 17.66 -4.64 -15.03
N TRP A 148 16.92 -5.63 -14.49
CA TRP A 148 17.51 -6.72 -13.72
C TRP A 148 17.76 -7.92 -14.62
N LYS A 149 19.03 -8.23 -14.80
CA LYS A 149 19.50 -9.31 -15.68
C LYS A 149 20.45 -10.22 -14.93
N VAL A 150 20.66 -11.40 -15.45
CA VAL A 150 21.74 -12.31 -15.02
C VAL A 150 23.10 -11.78 -15.44
N SER A 151 24.16 -12.21 -14.74
CA SER A 151 25.53 -11.77 -15.01
C SER A 151 26.11 -12.33 -16.31
N SER A 152 25.63 -13.49 -16.76
CA SER A 152 26.01 -14.12 -18.03
C SER A 152 24.91 -15.05 -18.50
N ASP A 153 25.02 -15.55 -19.73
CA ASP A 153 24.05 -16.49 -20.33
C ASP A 153 24.05 -17.88 -19.64
N ASP A 154 25.06 -18.17 -18.80
CA ASP A 154 25.13 -19.43 -18.02
C ASP A 154 24.19 -19.41 -16.80
N TYR A 155 23.59 -18.26 -16.47
CA TYR A 155 22.70 -18.11 -15.33
C TYR A 155 21.27 -17.83 -15.79
N THR A 156 20.32 -18.21 -14.93
CA THR A 156 18.91 -17.85 -15.10
C THR A 156 18.35 -17.29 -13.80
N LEU A 157 17.38 -16.38 -13.92
CA LEU A 157 16.62 -15.89 -12.76
C LEU A 157 15.51 -16.89 -12.45
N LEU A 158 15.61 -17.56 -11.29
CA LEU A 158 14.56 -18.41 -10.77
C LEU A 158 13.77 -17.63 -9.70
N GLY A 159 12.46 -17.51 -9.90
CA GLY A 159 11.53 -16.89 -8.94
C GLY A 159 10.52 -17.92 -8.46
N THR A 160 10.33 -18.03 -7.15
CA THR A 160 9.29 -18.84 -6.52
C THR A 160 8.46 -17.99 -5.57
N ASP A 161 7.17 -18.22 -5.52
CA ASP A 161 6.23 -17.55 -4.60
C ASP A 161 5.28 -18.58 -3.98
N ALA A 162 5.06 -18.44 -2.66
CA ALA A 162 4.12 -19.29 -1.94
C ALA A 162 2.69 -18.80 -2.20
N SER A 163 1.96 -19.53 -3.05
CA SER A 163 0.59 -19.18 -3.41
C SER A 163 -0.31 -19.10 -2.18
N GLY A 164 -0.94 -17.92 -1.97
CA GLY A 164 -1.94 -17.72 -0.93
C GLY A 164 -1.43 -17.98 0.49
N LEU A 165 -0.16 -17.67 0.79
CA LEU A 165 0.50 -18.01 2.05
C LEU A 165 -0.32 -17.60 3.29
N GLU A 166 -0.83 -16.37 3.34
CA GLU A 166 -1.65 -15.89 4.45
C GLU A 166 -2.96 -16.68 4.60
N LEU A 167 -3.57 -17.10 3.49
CA LEU A 167 -4.80 -17.93 3.53
C LEU A 167 -4.51 -19.36 3.99
N ARG A 168 -3.35 -19.90 3.65
CA ARG A 168 -2.89 -21.21 4.15
C ARG A 168 -2.63 -21.16 5.66
N MET A 169 -2.03 -20.07 6.16
CA MET A 169 -1.84 -19.86 7.59
C MET A 169 -3.20 -19.67 8.29
N LEU A 170 -4.15 -18.98 7.65
CA LEU A 170 -5.51 -18.84 8.16
C LEU A 170 -6.18 -20.20 8.30
N ALA A 171 -6.14 -21.04 7.26
CA ALA A 171 -6.69 -22.40 7.27
C ALA A 171 -6.09 -23.23 8.42
N HIS A 172 -4.78 -23.17 8.60
CA HIS A 172 -4.09 -23.83 9.70
C HIS A 172 -4.62 -23.40 11.08
N TYR A 173 -4.75 -22.11 11.33
CA TYR A 173 -5.23 -21.60 12.63
C TYR A 173 -6.74 -21.79 12.84
N MET A 174 -7.53 -21.82 11.77
CA MET A 174 -8.95 -22.14 11.82
C MET A 174 -9.20 -23.61 12.17
N ASN A 175 -8.29 -24.48 11.75
CA ASN A 175 -8.42 -25.93 11.86
C ASN A 175 -9.80 -26.44 11.33
N ASP A 176 -10.17 -25.93 10.15
CA ASP A 176 -11.41 -26.25 9.45
C ASP A 176 -11.06 -27.01 8.16
N GLU A 177 -11.53 -28.25 8.08
CA GLU A 177 -11.17 -29.18 7.00
C GLU A 177 -11.74 -28.73 5.66
N ALA A 178 -12.98 -28.24 5.65
CA ALA A 178 -13.64 -27.74 4.44
C ALA A 178 -12.92 -26.51 3.88
N TYR A 179 -12.59 -25.55 4.73
CA TYR A 179 -11.83 -24.36 4.30
C TYR A 179 -10.42 -24.71 3.86
N THR A 180 -9.76 -25.63 4.56
CA THR A 180 -8.43 -26.11 4.18
C THR A 180 -8.42 -26.72 2.79
N LYS A 181 -9.44 -27.54 2.47
CA LYS A 181 -9.59 -28.14 1.15
C LYS A 181 -9.76 -27.07 0.06
N GLU A 182 -10.58 -26.05 0.31
CA GLU A 182 -10.74 -24.93 -0.65
C GLU A 182 -9.45 -24.13 -0.86
N VAL A 183 -8.63 -23.96 0.20
CA VAL A 183 -7.35 -23.26 0.10
C VAL A 183 -6.28 -24.06 -0.64
N VAL A 184 -6.28 -25.39 -0.52
CA VAL A 184 -5.23 -26.27 -1.05
C VAL A 184 -5.55 -26.76 -2.47
N GLU A 185 -6.80 -27.16 -2.69
CA GLU A 185 -7.24 -27.87 -3.89
C GLU A 185 -8.33 -27.12 -4.68
N GLY A 186 -9.04 -26.18 -4.04
CA GLY A 186 -10.20 -25.49 -4.60
C GLY A 186 -9.92 -24.04 -5.01
N ASP A 187 -10.98 -23.25 -4.99
CA ASP A 187 -10.94 -21.78 -5.20
C ASP A 187 -11.43 -21.05 -3.94
N VAL A 188 -10.49 -20.80 -3.05
CA VAL A 188 -10.75 -20.08 -1.79
C VAL A 188 -11.37 -18.70 -1.99
N HIS A 189 -11.14 -18.03 -3.12
CA HIS A 189 -11.74 -16.72 -3.38
C HIS A 189 -13.22 -16.85 -3.71
N THR A 190 -13.63 -17.89 -4.43
CA THR A 190 -15.05 -18.20 -4.67
C THR A 190 -15.73 -18.64 -3.38
N ALA A 191 -15.08 -19.46 -2.54
CA ALA A 191 -15.60 -19.80 -1.22
C ALA A 191 -15.81 -18.55 -0.35
N ASN A 192 -14.83 -17.64 -0.31
CA ASN A 192 -14.95 -16.38 0.43
C ASN A 192 -16.00 -15.44 -0.18
N GLN A 193 -16.19 -15.43 -1.51
CA GLN A 193 -17.24 -14.69 -2.19
C GLN A 193 -18.61 -15.09 -1.69
N THR A 194 -18.86 -16.39 -1.71
CA THR A 194 -20.14 -16.98 -1.24
C THR A 194 -20.36 -16.69 0.25
N ALA A 195 -19.35 -16.92 1.08
CA ALA A 195 -19.46 -16.72 2.52
C ALA A 195 -19.76 -15.27 2.92
N ALA A 196 -19.17 -14.29 2.24
CA ALA A 196 -19.39 -12.87 2.51
C ALA A 196 -20.61 -12.28 1.77
N GLY A 197 -21.15 -12.98 0.76
CA GLY A 197 -22.21 -12.46 -0.11
C GLY A 197 -21.71 -11.35 -1.03
N LEU A 198 -20.51 -11.52 -1.61
CA LEU A 198 -19.88 -10.54 -2.49
C LEU A 198 -20.31 -10.73 -3.95
N PRO A 199 -20.44 -9.64 -4.73
CA PRO A 199 -20.93 -9.73 -6.11
C PRO A 199 -19.97 -10.43 -7.06
N THR A 200 -18.65 -10.29 -6.85
CA THR A 200 -17.64 -10.86 -7.74
C THR A 200 -16.49 -11.52 -6.97
N ARG A 201 -15.81 -12.46 -7.64
CA ARG A 201 -14.59 -13.10 -7.13
C ARG A 201 -13.45 -12.10 -6.88
N ASP A 202 -13.33 -11.06 -7.71
CA ASP A 202 -12.32 -10.01 -7.53
C ASP A 202 -12.61 -9.14 -6.29
N ASN A 203 -13.89 -8.88 -6.02
CA ASN A 203 -14.29 -8.26 -4.75
C ASN A 203 -13.91 -9.15 -3.56
N ALA A 204 -14.08 -10.47 -3.67
CA ALA A 204 -13.70 -11.40 -2.61
C ALA A 204 -12.20 -11.42 -2.36
N LYS A 205 -11.39 -11.38 -3.41
CA LYS A 205 -9.94 -11.27 -3.29
C LYS A 205 -9.53 -9.98 -2.56
N THR A 206 -10.10 -8.86 -2.93
CA THR A 206 -9.83 -7.57 -2.26
C THR A 206 -10.37 -7.56 -0.83
N PHE A 207 -11.56 -8.09 -0.61
CA PHE A 207 -12.23 -8.16 0.68
C PHE A 207 -11.42 -8.99 1.68
N ILE A 208 -11.00 -10.21 1.33
CA ILE A 208 -10.34 -11.10 2.28
C ILE A 208 -9.03 -10.50 2.78
N TYR A 209 -8.21 -9.94 1.92
CA TYR A 209 -6.99 -9.29 2.35
C TYR A 209 -7.28 -8.04 3.20
N ALA A 210 -8.21 -7.18 2.79
CA ALA A 210 -8.60 -6.02 3.60
C ALA A 210 -9.09 -6.46 5.00
N PHE A 211 -9.91 -7.51 5.07
CA PHE A 211 -10.42 -8.08 6.31
C PHE A 211 -9.28 -8.62 7.20
N LEU A 212 -8.38 -9.42 6.64
CA LEU A 212 -7.23 -9.97 7.37
C LEU A 212 -6.27 -8.89 7.87
N TYR A 213 -6.11 -7.81 7.12
CA TYR A 213 -5.32 -6.65 7.52
C TYR A 213 -6.03 -5.71 8.51
N GLY A 214 -7.20 -6.09 9.00
CA GLY A 214 -7.94 -5.36 10.03
C GLY A 214 -8.62 -4.09 9.52
N ALA A 215 -8.98 -4.03 8.24
CA ALA A 215 -9.74 -2.91 7.71
C ALA A 215 -11.11 -2.80 8.38
N GLY A 216 -11.46 -1.58 8.82
CA GLY A 216 -12.79 -1.31 9.38
C GLY A 216 -13.90 -1.31 8.31
N ALA A 217 -15.13 -1.32 8.77
CA ALA A 217 -16.34 -1.40 7.94
C ALA A 217 -16.38 -0.39 6.78
N GLY A 218 -15.92 0.86 7.02
CA GLY A 218 -15.88 1.88 5.97
C GLY A 218 -14.96 1.52 4.80
N LYS A 219 -13.79 0.93 5.07
CA LYS A 219 -12.86 0.49 4.02
C LYS A 219 -13.36 -0.78 3.33
N ILE A 220 -13.97 -1.69 4.08
CA ILE A 220 -14.59 -2.90 3.53
C ILE A 220 -15.77 -2.54 2.61
N GLY A 221 -16.62 -1.58 2.99
CA GLY A 221 -17.72 -1.12 2.13
C GLY A 221 -17.25 -0.57 0.78
N GLN A 222 -16.09 0.08 0.74
CA GLN A 222 -15.52 0.59 -0.52
C GLN A 222 -15.16 -0.53 -1.52
N VAL A 223 -14.98 -1.78 -1.08
CA VAL A 223 -14.71 -2.92 -1.96
C VAL A 223 -15.86 -3.17 -2.94
N VAL A 224 -17.07 -2.84 -2.51
CA VAL A 224 -18.30 -2.97 -3.32
C VAL A 224 -18.88 -1.60 -3.71
N ASN A 225 -18.09 -0.53 -3.66
CA ASN A 225 -18.53 0.85 -3.87
C ASN A 225 -19.67 1.27 -2.93
N GLY A 226 -19.75 0.65 -1.76
CA GLY A 226 -20.79 0.85 -0.76
C GLY A 226 -20.33 1.70 0.42
N THR A 227 -21.22 1.79 1.41
CA THR A 227 -21.07 2.55 2.66
C THR A 227 -20.42 1.72 3.77
N ALA A 228 -20.15 2.34 4.93
CA ALA A 228 -19.71 1.61 6.12
C ALA A 228 -20.77 0.59 6.60
N LYS A 229 -22.06 0.85 6.40
CA LYS A 229 -23.15 -0.08 6.72
C LYS A 229 -23.07 -1.34 5.84
N ASP A 230 -22.79 -1.17 4.54
CA ASP A 230 -22.57 -2.31 3.64
C ASP A 230 -21.33 -3.10 4.04
N GLY A 231 -20.25 -2.43 4.41
CA GLY A 231 -19.04 -3.08 4.89
C GLY A 231 -19.27 -3.87 6.18
N GLN A 232 -20.06 -3.36 7.12
CA GLN A 232 -20.39 -4.09 8.33
C GLN A 232 -21.22 -5.33 8.01
N ARG A 233 -22.22 -5.21 7.13
CA ARG A 233 -23.03 -6.35 6.66
C ARG A 233 -22.16 -7.46 6.03
N LEU A 234 -21.19 -7.09 5.19
CA LEU A 234 -20.26 -8.06 4.59
C LEU A 234 -19.42 -8.79 5.64
N ILE A 235 -18.91 -8.06 6.64
CA ILE A 235 -18.15 -8.65 7.75
C ILE A 235 -19.01 -9.60 8.55
N ASP A 236 -20.24 -9.21 8.88
CA ASP A 236 -21.16 -10.02 9.68
C ASP A 236 -21.58 -11.28 8.92
N ASN A 237 -21.92 -11.19 7.64
CA ASN A 237 -22.22 -12.33 6.79
C ASN A 237 -21.02 -13.30 6.75
N PHE A 238 -19.83 -12.79 6.50
CA PHE A 238 -18.62 -13.58 6.41
C PHE A 238 -18.35 -14.36 7.71
N LEU A 239 -18.43 -13.69 8.86
CA LEU A 239 -18.21 -14.33 10.16
C LEU A 239 -19.34 -15.30 10.55
N ASN A 240 -20.56 -15.02 10.15
CA ASN A 240 -21.69 -15.93 10.44
C ASN A 240 -21.65 -17.20 9.58
N ASN A 241 -21.18 -17.08 8.33
CA ASN A 241 -21.03 -18.22 7.42
C ASN A 241 -19.71 -18.97 7.60
N MET A 242 -18.80 -18.46 8.45
CA MET A 242 -17.50 -19.08 8.75
C MET A 242 -17.28 -19.17 10.27
N PRO A 243 -17.93 -20.10 10.97
CA PRO A 243 -17.87 -20.22 12.44
C PRO A 243 -16.45 -20.41 12.98
N ALA A 244 -15.61 -21.18 12.30
CA ALA A 244 -14.22 -21.40 12.68
C ALA A 244 -13.39 -20.09 12.62
N LEU A 245 -13.60 -19.26 11.62
CA LEU A 245 -12.99 -17.94 11.53
C LEU A 245 -13.47 -17.00 12.63
N LYS A 246 -14.77 -17.01 12.91
CA LYS A 246 -15.37 -16.23 14.00
C LYS A 246 -14.77 -16.61 15.35
N ALA A 247 -14.61 -17.92 15.61
CA ALA A 247 -13.99 -18.43 16.82
C ALA A 247 -12.50 -18.03 16.93
N LEU A 248 -11.75 -18.18 15.83
CA LEU A 248 -10.34 -17.76 15.78
C LEU A 248 -10.20 -16.27 16.06
N ARG A 249 -10.99 -15.42 15.41
CA ARG A 249 -10.97 -13.97 15.61
C ARG A 249 -11.28 -13.61 17.06
N SER A 250 -12.33 -14.18 17.63
CA SER A 250 -12.71 -13.97 19.04
C SER A 250 -11.58 -14.38 19.99
N LYS A 251 -10.91 -15.51 19.74
CA LYS A 251 -9.75 -15.97 20.51
C LYS A 251 -8.58 -14.98 20.41
N VAL A 252 -8.25 -14.51 19.20
CA VAL A 252 -7.18 -13.53 18.99
C VAL A 252 -7.51 -12.20 19.67
N ASP A 253 -8.75 -11.72 19.55
CA ASP A 253 -9.20 -10.48 20.18
C ASP A 253 -9.08 -10.56 21.71
N LYS A 254 -9.52 -11.68 22.32
CA LYS A 254 -9.38 -11.93 23.76
C LYS A 254 -7.91 -11.96 24.20
N LEU A 255 -7.05 -12.67 23.46
CA LEU A 255 -5.64 -12.78 23.78
C LEU A 255 -4.88 -11.45 23.55
N SER A 256 -5.34 -10.62 22.61
CA SER A 256 -4.73 -9.32 22.32
C SER A 256 -4.72 -8.36 23.50
N GLY A 257 -5.58 -8.57 24.50
CA GLY A 257 -5.57 -7.84 25.76
C GLY A 257 -4.25 -7.95 26.56
N ARG A 258 -3.48 -9.00 26.32
CA ARG A 258 -2.15 -9.21 26.94
C ARG A 258 -1.04 -8.36 26.33
N GLY A 259 -1.29 -7.72 25.17
CA GLY A 259 -0.27 -6.97 24.42
C GLY A 259 0.62 -7.83 23.52
N TYR A 260 0.43 -9.15 23.51
CA TYR A 260 1.20 -10.08 22.67
C TYR A 260 0.40 -11.35 22.30
N LEU A 261 0.85 -11.99 21.22
CA LEU A 261 0.42 -13.34 20.83
C LEU A 261 1.65 -14.28 20.83
N ILE A 262 1.40 -15.58 20.81
CA ILE A 262 2.42 -16.59 20.61
C ILE A 262 2.35 -17.06 19.16
N GLY A 263 3.48 -16.95 18.46
CA GLY A 263 3.62 -17.36 17.07
C GLY A 263 3.73 -18.88 16.90
N LEU A 264 3.78 -19.31 15.64
CA LEU A 264 3.81 -20.74 15.26
C LEU A 264 5.01 -21.51 15.89
N ASP A 265 6.15 -20.84 16.04
CA ASP A 265 7.39 -21.36 16.60
C ASP A 265 7.57 -21.04 18.10
N GLY A 266 6.52 -20.60 18.79
CA GLY A 266 6.55 -20.24 20.19
C GLY A 266 7.08 -18.84 20.52
N ARG A 267 7.50 -18.05 19.52
CA ARG A 267 7.98 -16.68 19.76
C ARG A 267 6.87 -15.74 20.19
N VAL A 268 7.25 -14.73 20.95
CA VAL A 268 6.37 -13.63 21.34
C VAL A 268 6.21 -12.64 20.18
N LEU A 269 4.97 -12.42 19.75
CA LEU A 269 4.59 -11.43 18.74
C LEU A 269 3.96 -10.23 19.44
N THR A 270 4.69 -9.12 19.55
CA THR A 270 4.22 -7.90 20.21
C THR A 270 3.13 -7.21 19.41
N ILE A 271 1.97 -6.97 20.02
CA ILE A 271 0.84 -6.28 19.40
C ILE A 271 1.00 -4.77 19.54
N ARG A 272 1.21 -4.08 18.43
CA ARG A 272 1.22 -2.60 18.37
C ARG A 272 -0.18 -2.04 18.09
N ASN A 273 -1.01 -2.79 17.38
CA ASN A 273 -2.37 -2.40 17.01
C ASN A 273 -3.28 -3.64 17.13
N LYS A 274 -4.28 -3.56 17.98
CA LYS A 274 -5.24 -4.66 18.22
C LYS A 274 -5.99 -5.08 16.95
N HIS A 275 -6.35 -4.12 16.09
CA HIS A 275 -7.04 -4.44 14.83
C HIS A 275 -6.19 -5.25 13.86
N ALA A 276 -4.87 -5.19 13.99
CA ALA A 276 -3.93 -5.95 13.17
C ALA A 276 -3.45 -7.26 13.83
N ALA A 277 -4.01 -7.66 14.98
CA ALA A 277 -3.52 -8.82 15.73
C ALA A 277 -3.66 -10.13 14.95
N LEU A 278 -4.76 -10.35 14.24
CA LEU A 278 -4.93 -11.52 13.37
C LEU A 278 -3.89 -11.51 12.24
N ASN A 279 -3.69 -10.39 11.58
CA ASN A 279 -2.66 -10.25 10.54
C ASN A 279 -1.25 -10.52 11.08
N LEU A 280 -0.94 -10.01 12.28
CA LEU A 280 0.34 -10.26 12.96
C LEU A 280 0.59 -11.78 13.14
N LEU A 281 -0.44 -12.51 13.57
CA LEU A 281 -0.37 -13.97 13.74
C LEU A 281 -0.11 -14.68 12.41
N LEU A 282 -0.90 -14.37 11.37
CA LEU A 282 -0.81 -15.01 10.06
C LEU A 282 0.52 -14.70 9.35
N GLN A 283 0.93 -13.43 9.35
CA GLN A 283 2.21 -13.04 8.74
C GLN A 283 3.40 -13.62 9.52
N GLY A 284 3.30 -13.70 10.84
CA GLY A 284 4.32 -14.35 11.68
C GLY A 284 4.49 -15.82 11.33
N ALA A 285 3.40 -16.56 11.17
CA ALA A 285 3.43 -17.95 10.73
C ALA A 285 4.00 -18.10 9.30
N GLY A 286 3.53 -17.28 8.38
CA GLY A 286 4.06 -17.26 7.01
C GLY A 286 5.56 -16.97 6.94
N ALA A 287 6.08 -16.08 7.81
CA ALA A 287 7.50 -15.80 7.87
C ALA A 287 8.33 -17.02 8.34
N ILE A 288 7.77 -17.86 9.22
CA ILE A 288 8.42 -19.11 9.66
C ILE A 288 8.48 -20.14 8.54
N VAL A 289 7.36 -20.28 7.80
CA VAL A 289 7.27 -21.23 6.68
C VAL A 289 8.23 -20.87 5.54
N CYS A 290 8.47 -19.57 5.29
CA CYS A 290 9.36 -19.10 4.25
C CYS A 290 10.85 -19.08 4.65
N LYS A 291 11.18 -19.30 5.90
CA LYS A 291 12.56 -19.37 6.41
C LYS A 291 13.07 -20.80 6.53
#